data_f4394ccd7abaf5111a28732423f255c4
#
_entry.id   f4394ccd7abaf5111a28732423f255c4
#
_cell.length_a   1.000
_cell.length_b   1.000
_cell.length_c   1.000
_cell.angle_alpha   90.00
_cell.angle_beta   90.00
_cell.angle_gamma   90.00
#
_symmetry.space_group_name_H-M   'P 1'
#
loop_
_entity.id
_entity.type
_entity.pdbx_description
1 polymer ?
#
loop_
_entity_poly.entity_id
_entity_poly.type
_entity_poly.pdbx_seq_one_letter_code
_entity_poly.pdbx_strand_id
1 'polypeptide(L)'
;MSKINRRNFLTTSAAMCGYSLVVAAPKNAASNLQYKRKSVQKRQSFPPSDAVGILDDTVELQCDILVAGGGLAGVCSAISAARHGKKVVLVQDRSRLGGNSSSEIKMHPLGVFSPNTGWREGGIIEELKLANAATNPQLAWEMWDFLLYDKCVSEKNITLLLDTSLCGADVSDGKITRA
;
A
#
# COMPACT_ATOMS: atom_id res chain seq x y z
N MET A 1 27.23 21.51 -5.44
CA MET A 1 26.53 20.20 -5.52
C MET A 1 25.96 19.89 -4.13
N SER A 2 24.67 20.11 -3.89
CA SER A 2 24.03 19.80 -2.60
C SER A 2 23.79 18.30 -2.51
N LYS A 3 24.23 17.69 -1.42
CA LYS A 3 23.98 16.27 -1.16
C LYS A 3 22.48 16.05 -0.93
N ILE A 4 21.83 15.33 -1.85
CA ILE A 4 20.43 14.91 -1.69
C ILE A 4 20.39 13.87 -0.56
N ASN A 5 19.72 14.19 0.52
CA ASN A 5 19.53 13.27 1.64
C ASN A 5 18.37 12.31 1.31
N ARG A 6 18.48 11.02 1.68
CA ARG A 6 17.44 9.99 1.49
C ARG A 6 16.03 10.41 1.95
N ARG A 7 15.95 11.24 3.00
CA ARG A 7 14.68 11.80 3.49
C ARG A 7 14.02 12.75 2.49
N ASN A 8 14.80 13.55 1.77
CA ASN A 8 14.26 14.49 0.78
C ASN A 8 13.82 13.78 -0.51
N PHE A 9 14.46 12.66 -0.84
CA PHE A 9 14.07 11.83 -1.98
C PHE A 9 12.69 11.19 -1.77
N LEU A 10 12.41 10.66 -0.57
CA LEU A 10 11.12 10.03 -0.25
C LEU A 10 9.96 11.04 -0.26
N THR A 11 10.19 12.28 0.21
CA THR A 11 9.14 13.32 0.18
C THR A 11 8.85 13.84 -1.23
N THR A 12 9.84 13.87 -2.12
CA THR A 12 9.66 14.34 -3.50
C THR A 12 8.99 13.28 -4.38
N SER A 13 9.30 12.00 -4.15
CA SER A 13 8.70 10.89 -4.93
C SER A 13 7.22 10.66 -4.60
N ALA A 14 6.79 10.89 -3.36
CA ALA A 14 5.39 10.78 -2.96
C ALA A 14 4.49 11.85 -3.62
N ALA A 15 5.05 13.03 -3.95
CA ALA A 15 4.30 14.11 -4.59
C ALA A 15 3.95 13.84 -6.06
N MET A 16 4.68 12.95 -6.73
CA MET A 16 4.48 12.67 -8.16
C MET A 16 3.45 11.57 -8.45
N CYS A 17 3.06 10.76 -7.47
CA CYS A 17 2.17 9.62 -7.69
C CYS A 17 0.70 9.85 -7.31
N GLY A 18 0.31 11.04 -6.87
CA GLY A 18 -1.11 11.38 -6.62
C GLY A 18 -1.77 10.62 -5.46
N TYR A 19 -1.06 9.79 -4.74
CA TYR A 19 -1.55 9.06 -3.58
C TYR A 19 -1.05 9.73 -2.31
N SER A 20 -1.97 10.21 -1.48
CA SER A 20 -1.64 10.82 -0.19
C SER A 20 -1.18 9.77 0.82
N LEU A 21 0.10 9.44 0.79
CA LEU A 21 0.72 8.77 1.92
C LEU A 21 0.94 9.82 3.01
N VAL A 22 0.17 9.80 4.06
CA VAL A 22 0.37 10.68 5.22
C VAL A 22 1.58 10.16 6.00
N VAL A 23 2.77 10.60 5.61
CA VAL A 23 3.97 10.46 6.44
C VAL A 23 4.00 11.63 7.41
N ALA A 24 3.97 11.35 8.70
CA ALA A 24 4.09 12.38 9.74
C ALA A 24 5.40 13.16 9.55
N ALA A 25 5.29 14.43 9.20
CA ALA A 25 6.43 15.31 9.05
C ALA A 25 7.00 15.70 10.41
N PRO A 26 8.34 15.80 10.57
CA PRO A 26 8.96 16.30 11.80
C PRO A 26 8.61 17.76 12.01
N LYS A 27 8.42 18.17 13.27
CA LYS A 27 7.87 19.44 13.74
C LYS A 27 8.68 20.72 13.38
N ASN A 28 9.71 20.68 12.56
CA ASN A 28 10.61 21.82 12.31
C ASN A 28 10.84 22.16 10.83
N ALA A 29 9.83 22.01 9.98
CA ALA A 29 9.87 22.57 8.63
C ALA A 29 8.80 23.66 8.47
N ALA A 30 8.91 24.71 9.27
CA ALA A 30 8.15 25.93 9.05
C ALA A 30 8.99 26.89 8.22
N SER A 31 8.72 27.00 6.93
CA SER A 31 8.79 28.28 6.20
C SER A 31 8.29 28.10 4.76
N ASN A 32 7.22 28.82 4.44
CA ASN A 32 6.89 29.39 3.13
C ASN A 32 6.27 28.49 2.05
N LEU A 33 5.40 27.54 2.42
CA LEU A 33 4.33 27.14 1.51
C LEU A 33 2.97 27.45 2.17
N GLN A 34 2.42 28.63 1.89
CA GLN A 34 1.04 28.95 2.20
C GLN A 34 0.12 28.08 1.31
N TYR A 35 -0.01 26.82 1.66
CA TYR A 35 -1.11 26.00 1.17
C TYR A 35 -2.37 26.51 1.87
N LYS A 36 -3.18 27.32 1.17
CA LYS A 36 -4.52 27.67 1.62
C LYS A 36 -5.27 26.36 1.83
N ARG A 37 -5.37 25.90 3.07
CA ARG A 37 -6.28 24.82 3.46
C ARG A 37 -7.68 25.30 3.07
N LYS A 38 -8.24 24.79 1.97
CA LYS A 38 -9.69 24.76 1.80
C LYS A 38 -10.22 24.12 3.06
N SER A 39 -11.18 24.76 3.71
CA SER A 39 -11.82 24.26 4.91
C SER A 39 -12.06 22.76 4.75
N VAL A 40 -11.36 21.97 5.56
CA VAL A 40 -11.65 20.55 5.69
C VAL A 40 -13.10 20.52 6.17
N GLN A 41 -14.03 20.11 5.29
CA GLN A 41 -15.36 19.76 5.75
C GLN A 41 -15.18 18.85 6.95
N LYS A 42 -15.80 19.20 8.07
CA LYS A 42 -15.84 18.37 9.27
C LYS A 42 -16.14 16.96 8.79
N ARG A 43 -15.15 16.06 8.88
CA ARG A 43 -15.37 14.67 8.55
C ARG A 43 -16.58 14.25 9.36
N GLN A 44 -17.59 13.71 8.70
CA GLN A 44 -18.68 13.10 9.39
C GLN A 44 -18.06 12.08 10.33
N SER A 45 -18.28 12.26 11.62
CA SER A 45 -17.98 11.22 12.60
C SER A 45 -18.66 9.95 12.10
N PHE A 46 -17.97 8.82 12.16
CA PHE A 46 -18.62 7.53 11.94
C PHE A 46 -19.92 7.53 12.71
N PRO A 47 -21.03 7.06 12.11
CA PRO A 47 -22.23 6.85 12.89
C PRO A 47 -21.84 5.98 14.10
N PRO A 48 -22.34 6.30 15.30
CA PRO A 48 -22.10 5.48 16.47
C PRO A 48 -22.46 4.02 16.11
N SER A 49 -21.72 3.07 16.66
CA SER A 49 -21.83 1.63 16.36
C SER A 49 -23.26 1.08 16.44
N ASP A 50 -24.12 1.76 17.18
CA ASP A 50 -25.54 1.49 17.36
C ASP A 50 -26.43 1.96 16.20
N ALA A 51 -25.93 2.78 15.27
CA ALA A 51 -26.69 3.24 14.10
C ALA A 51 -26.56 2.28 12.89
N VAL A 52 -25.66 1.30 12.94
CA VAL A 52 -25.46 0.28 11.91
C VAL A 52 -26.14 -1.03 12.35
N GLY A 53 -27.43 -0.97 12.60
CA GLY A 53 -28.24 -2.11 13.02
C GLY A 53 -28.55 -3.13 11.91
N ILE A 54 -27.62 -3.44 10.99
CA ILE A 54 -27.90 -4.32 9.85
C ILE A 54 -26.84 -5.43 9.62
N LEU A 55 -25.68 -5.37 10.27
CA LEU A 55 -24.69 -6.43 10.10
C LEU A 55 -24.33 -7.01 11.48
N ASP A 56 -24.99 -8.11 11.82
CA ASP A 56 -24.74 -8.89 13.05
C ASP A 56 -23.38 -9.62 13.01
N ASP A 57 -22.62 -9.49 11.91
CA ASP A 57 -21.35 -10.17 11.65
C ASP A 57 -20.19 -9.16 11.58
N THR A 58 -19.93 -8.44 12.67
CA THR A 58 -18.73 -7.61 12.77
C THR A 58 -17.54 -8.48 13.17
N VAL A 59 -16.52 -8.54 12.32
CA VAL A 59 -15.26 -9.24 12.61
C VAL A 59 -14.20 -8.22 13.01
N GLU A 60 -13.68 -8.35 14.24
CA GLU A 60 -12.54 -7.56 14.70
C GLU A 60 -11.24 -8.29 14.40
N LEU A 61 -10.32 -7.63 13.70
CA LEU A 61 -8.99 -8.13 13.40
C LEU A 61 -7.94 -7.31 14.16
N GLN A 62 -6.97 -8.00 14.75
CA GLN A 62 -5.83 -7.35 15.41
C GLN A 62 -4.56 -7.56 14.59
N CYS A 63 -3.86 -6.47 14.28
CA CYS A 63 -2.62 -6.49 13.53
C CYS A 63 -1.59 -5.52 14.10
N ASP A 64 -0.32 -5.74 13.78
CA ASP A 64 0.75 -4.80 14.05
C ASP A 64 0.81 -3.71 12.96
N ILE A 65 0.45 -4.09 11.73
CA ILE A 65 0.52 -3.21 10.56
C ILE A 65 -0.73 -3.41 9.70
N LEU A 66 -1.43 -2.31 9.44
CA LEU A 66 -2.49 -2.24 8.44
C LEU A 66 -1.91 -1.64 7.15
N VAL A 67 -2.03 -2.38 6.05
CA VAL A 67 -1.67 -1.91 4.71
C VAL A 67 -2.95 -1.58 3.95
N ALA A 68 -3.19 -0.30 3.71
CA ALA A 68 -4.36 0.18 2.99
C ALA A 68 -4.05 0.35 1.50
N GLY A 69 -4.50 -0.59 0.71
CA GLY A 69 -4.32 -0.64 -0.74
C GLY A 69 -3.35 -1.74 -1.18
N GLY A 70 -3.86 -2.65 -2.02
CA GLY A 70 -3.15 -3.81 -2.56
C GLY A 70 -2.45 -3.56 -3.90
N GLY A 71 -2.05 -2.31 -4.21
CA GLY A 71 -1.14 -2.04 -5.33
C GLY A 71 0.23 -2.68 -5.10
N LEU A 72 1.15 -2.64 -6.09
CA LEU A 72 2.47 -3.28 -5.95
C LEU A 72 3.23 -2.80 -4.71
N ALA A 73 3.14 -1.52 -4.36
CA ALA A 73 3.78 -0.98 -3.16
C ALA A 73 3.19 -1.61 -1.89
N GLY A 74 1.86 -1.77 -1.83
CA GLY A 74 1.17 -2.40 -0.70
C GLY A 74 1.51 -3.88 -0.59
N VAL A 75 1.50 -4.61 -1.70
CA VAL A 75 1.90 -6.03 -1.76
C VAL A 75 3.32 -6.21 -1.24
N CYS A 76 4.28 -5.43 -1.76
CA CYS A 76 5.68 -5.51 -1.31
C CYS A 76 5.84 -5.13 0.16
N SER A 77 5.10 -4.13 0.63
CA SER A 77 5.13 -3.69 2.04
C SER A 77 4.57 -4.76 2.97
N ALA A 78 3.45 -5.37 2.59
CA ALA A 78 2.81 -6.44 3.36
C ALA A 78 3.72 -7.67 3.48
N ILE A 79 4.28 -8.14 2.36
CA ILE A 79 5.21 -9.28 2.33
C ILE A 79 6.45 -8.97 3.18
N SER A 80 7.03 -7.77 3.02
CA SER A 80 8.19 -7.38 3.81
C SER A 80 7.90 -7.41 5.31
N ALA A 81 6.82 -6.78 5.74
CA ALA A 81 6.42 -6.73 7.14
C ALA A 81 6.14 -8.13 7.71
N ALA A 82 5.45 -8.97 6.96
CA ALA A 82 5.13 -10.34 7.35
C ALA A 82 6.41 -11.21 7.54
N ARG A 83 7.37 -11.08 6.64
CA ARG A 83 8.67 -11.77 6.73
C ARG A 83 9.52 -11.29 7.90
N HIS A 84 9.28 -10.06 8.38
CA HIS A 84 9.87 -9.56 9.63
C HIS A 84 9.05 -9.94 10.89
N GLY A 85 8.13 -10.90 10.77
CA GLY A 85 7.38 -11.46 11.88
C GLY A 85 6.22 -10.58 12.38
N LYS A 86 5.79 -9.57 11.60
CA LYS A 86 4.67 -8.71 11.94
C LYS A 86 3.36 -9.31 11.46
N LYS A 87 2.30 -9.20 12.28
CA LYS A 87 0.93 -9.51 11.85
C LYS A 87 0.43 -8.37 10.98
N VAL A 88 0.10 -8.68 9.74
CA VAL A 88 -0.28 -7.70 8.73
C VAL A 88 -1.71 -7.95 8.28
N VAL A 89 -2.52 -6.91 8.20
CA VAL A 89 -3.78 -6.91 7.47
C VAL A 89 -3.58 -6.08 6.19
N LEU A 90 -3.75 -6.71 5.03
CA LEU A 90 -3.70 -6.04 3.73
C LEU A 90 -5.12 -5.89 3.20
N VAL A 91 -5.56 -4.66 3.04
CA VAL A 91 -6.92 -4.32 2.56
C VAL A 91 -6.82 -3.80 1.13
N GLN A 92 -7.67 -4.33 0.25
CA GLN A 92 -7.79 -3.90 -1.14
C GLN A 92 -9.26 -3.75 -1.52
N ASP A 93 -9.61 -2.60 -2.10
CA ASP A 93 -10.97 -2.26 -2.52
C ASP A 93 -11.47 -3.01 -3.75
N ARG A 94 -10.60 -3.76 -4.41
CA ARG A 94 -10.89 -4.55 -5.60
C ARG A 94 -10.64 -6.03 -5.34
N SER A 95 -11.16 -6.85 -6.23
CA SER A 95 -10.97 -8.32 -6.20
C SER A 95 -9.56 -8.78 -6.58
N ARG A 96 -8.67 -7.84 -6.95
CA ARG A 96 -7.32 -8.15 -7.46
C ARG A 96 -6.27 -7.25 -6.83
N LEU A 97 -5.08 -7.83 -6.67
CA LEU A 97 -3.88 -7.12 -6.26
C LEU A 97 -3.14 -6.54 -7.47
N GLY A 98 -2.17 -5.64 -7.22
CA GLY A 98 -1.32 -5.06 -8.25
C GLY A 98 -1.70 -3.64 -8.66
N GLY A 99 -2.94 -3.20 -8.43
CA GLY A 99 -3.39 -1.86 -8.83
C GLY A 99 -3.24 -1.64 -10.33
N ASN A 100 -2.48 -0.63 -10.75
CA ASN A 100 -2.25 -0.38 -12.19
C ASN A 100 -1.56 -1.54 -12.91
N SER A 101 -0.83 -2.39 -12.18
CA SER A 101 -0.17 -3.57 -12.72
C SER A 101 -1.05 -4.82 -12.73
N SER A 102 -2.32 -4.70 -12.37
CA SER A 102 -3.27 -5.80 -12.45
C SER A 102 -3.80 -6.01 -13.87
N SER A 103 -4.49 -7.11 -14.11
CA SER A 103 -5.19 -7.38 -15.36
C SER A 103 -6.27 -6.35 -15.70
N GLU A 104 -6.68 -5.52 -14.74
CA GLU A 104 -7.68 -4.46 -14.95
C GLU A 104 -7.11 -3.27 -15.76
N ILE A 105 -5.85 -2.89 -15.51
CA ILE A 105 -5.21 -1.73 -16.14
C ILE A 105 -4.09 -2.16 -17.10
N LYS A 106 -3.41 -3.27 -16.78
CA LYS A 106 -2.36 -3.87 -17.62
C LYS A 106 -1.12 -2.98 -17.84
N MET A 107 -0.75 -2.21 -16.82
CA MET A 107 0.47 -1.41 -16.84
C MET A 107 1.65 -2.25 -16.34
N HIS A 108 2.66 -2.40 -17.17
CA HIS A 108 3.87 -3.14 -16.80
C HIS A 108 4.59 -2.47 -15.62
N PRO A 109 5.03 -3.25 -14.62
CA PRO A 109 5.84 -2.71 -13.52
C PRO A 109 7.25 -2.43 -14.02
N LEU A 110 7.44 -1.25 -14.59
CA LEU A 110 8.75 -0.73 -14.95
C LEU A 110 9.38 -0.12 -13.71
N GLY A 111 10.59 -0.53 -13.40
CA GLY A 111 11.39 0.07 -12.32
C GLY A 111 12.55 0.87 -12.87
N VAL A 112 13.44 1.31 -12.00
CA VAL A 112 14.72 1.87 -12.39
C VAL A 112 15.52 0.78 -13.11
N PHE A 113 15.71 0.96 -14.38
CA PHE A 113 16.42 0.03 -15.23
C PHE A 113 17.37 0.80 -16.17
N SER A 114 18.63 0.41 -16.18
CA SER A 114 19.62 0.94 -17.10
C SER A 114 20.09 -0.17 -18.04
N PRO A 115 19.72 -0.15 -19.32
CA PRO A 115 20.14 -1.18 -20.28
C PRO A 115 21.66 -1.19 -20.48
N ASN A 116 22.33 -0.04 -20.30
CA ASN A 116 23.77 0.10 -20.55
C ASN A 116 24.62 -0.44 -19.39
N THR A 117 24.14 -0.37 -18.16
CA THR A 117 24.89 -0.77 -16.98
C THR A 117 24.34 -2.02 -16.31
N GLY A 118 23.18 -2.52 -16.78
CA GLY A 118 22.49 -3.65 -16.18
C GLY A 118 21.91 -3.40 -14.79
N TRP A 119 21.91 -2.16 -14.34
CA TRP A 119 21.35 -1.81 -13.03
C TRP A 119 19.85 -1.90 -13.05
N ARG A 120 19.28 -2.52 -12.04
CA ARG A 120 17.83 -2.64 -11.84
C ARG A 120 17.48 -2.61 -10.36
N GLU A 121 16.23 -2.31 -10.07
CA GLU A 121 15.70 -2.44 -8.72
C GLU A 121 15.65 -3.91 -8.32
N GLY A 122 16.06 -4.17 -7.08
CA GLY A 122 16.02 -5.48 -6.47
C GLY A 122 14.87 -5.62 -5.46
N GLY A 123 15.01 -6.60 -4.55
CA GLY A 123 14.06 -6.84 -3.46
C GLY A 123 12.82 -7.64 -3.88
N ILE A 124 11.72 -7.42 -3.16
CA ILE A 124 10.49 -8.21 -3.35
C ILE A 124 9.92 -8.03 -4.76
N ILE A 125 9.96 -6.84 -5.33
CA ILE A 125 9.47 -6.62 -6.70
C ILE A 125 10.25 -7.44 -7.73
N GLU A 126 11.55 -7.61 -7.54
CA GLU A 126 12.36 -8.44 -8.40
C GLU A 126 12.03 -9.93 -8.21
N GLU A 127 11.83 -10.37 -6.97
CA GLU A 127 11.36 -11.73 -6.66
C GLU A 127 10.04 -12.03 -7.39
N LEU A 128 9.08 -11.10 -7.34
CA LEU A 128 7.80 -11.25 -8.03
C LEU A 128 7.98 -11.32 -9.55
N LYS A 129 8.82 -10.47 -10.13
CA LYS A 129 9.12 -10.48 -11.57
C LYS A 129 9.79 -11.78 -12.01
N LEU A 130 10.75 -12.29 -11.25
CA LEU A 130 11.43 -13.54 -11.55
C LEU A 130 10.49 -14.74 -11.43
N ALA A 131 9.65 -14.77 -10.40
CA ALA A 131 8.63 -15.80 -10.25
C ALA A 131 7.64 -15.78 -11.41
N ASN A 132 7.19 -14.59 -11.83
CA ASN A 132 6.31 -14.45 -12.99
C ASN A 132 6.99 -14.94 -14.29
N ALA A 133 8.23 -14.58 -14.52
CA ALA A 133 8.95 -15.03 -15.70
C ALA A 133 9.12 -16.55 -15.75
N ALA A 134 9.27 -17.18 -14.60
CA ALA A 134 9.42 -18.64 -14.49
C ALA A 134 8.11 -19.41 -14.69
N THR A 135 6.97 -18.85 -14.23
CA THR A 135 5.68 -19.55 -14.20
C THR A 135 4.67 -19.06 -15.24
N ASN A 136 4.94 -17.93 -15.90
CA ASN A 136 4.05 -17.28 -16.85
C ASN A 136 4.76 -16.94 -18.17
N PRO A 137 5.18 -17.95 -18.95
CA PRO A 137 5.92 -17.71 -20.20
C PRO A 137 5.11 -16.95 -21.26
N GLN A 138 3.78 -16.97 -21.15
CA GLN A 138 2.88 -16.27 -22.06
C GLN A 138 2.62 -14.82 -21.65
N LEU A 139 3.14 -14.39 -20.49
CA LEU A 139 2.94 -13.06 -19.91
C LEU A 139 1.45 -12.68 -19.77
N ALA A 140 0.60 -13.66 -19.45
CA ALA A 140 -0.80 -13.43 -19.20
C ALA A 140 -0.99 -12.62 -17.91
N TRP A 141 -1.81 -11.58 -17.97
CA TRP A 141 -2.05 -10.69 -16.84
C TRP A 141 -2.78 -11.38 -15.68
N GLU A 142 -3.65 -12.30 -16.00
CA GLU A 142 -4.40 -13.10 -15.03
C GLU A 142 -3.46 -14.00 -14.20
N MET A 143 -2.40 -14.50 -14.81
CA MET A 143 -1.36 -15.26 -14.12
C MET A 143 -0.51 -14.38 -13.22
N TRP A 144 -0.28 -13.14 -13.62
CA TRP A 144 0.36 -12.14 -12.75
C TRP A 144 -0.50 -11.80 -11.54
N ASP A 145 -1.80 -11.56 -11.72
CA ASP A 145 -2.75 -11.33 -10.61
C ASP A 145 -2.75 -12.51 -9.64
N PHE A 146 -2.80 -13.73 -10.18
CA PHE A 146 -2.74 -14.95 -9.38
C PHE A 146 -1.44 -15.06 -8.60
N LEU A 147 -0.31 -14.74 -9.21
CA LEU A 147 0.99 -14.74 -8.54
C LEU A 147 1.02 -13.78 -7.35
N LEU A 148 0.52 -12.56 -7.52
CA LEU A 148 0.47 -11.57 -6.44
C LEU A 148 -0.41 -12.05 -5.29
N TYR A 149 -1.57 -12.63 -5.61
CA TYR A 149 -2.47 -13.23 -4.63
C TYR A 149 -1.79 -14.38 -3.90
N ASP A 150 -1.24 -15.35 -4.63
CA ASP A 150 -0.56 -16.52 -4.07
C ASP A 150 0.58 -16.13 -3.13
N LYS A 151 1.40 -15.17 -3.53
CA LYS A 151 2.49 -14.66 -2.69
C LYS A 151 2.01 -14.02 -1.40
N CYS A 152 0.89 -13.30 -1.43
CA CYS A 152 0.31 -12.72 -0.22
C CYS A 152 -0.29 -13.78 0.71
N VAL A 153 -1.07 -14.72 0.19
CA VAL A 153 -1.74 -15.74 1.02
C VAL A 153 -0.79 -16.82 1.51
N SER A 154 0.33 -17.01 0.85
CA SER A 154 1.39 -17.94 1.29
C SER A 154 2.17 -17.42 2.50
N GLU A 155 2.17 -16.11 2.76
CA GLU A 155 2.79 -15.52 3.95
C GLU A 155 1.87 -15.69 5.16
N LYS A 156 2.25 -16.51 6.13
CA LYS A 156 1.43 -16.87 7.31
C LYS A 156 0.97 -15.67 8.14
N ASN A 157 1.71 -14.58 8.08
CA ASN A 157 1.44 -13.37 8.87
C ASN A 157 0.62 -12.33 8.12
N ILE A 158 0.12 -12.63 6.90
CA ILE A 158 -0.76 -11.74 6.15
C ILE A 158 -2.20 -12.24 6.23
N THR A 159 -3.10 -11.37 6.67
CA THR A 159 -4.54 -11.52 6.45
C THR A 159 -4.91 -10.61 5.28
N LEU A 160 -5.31 -11.21 4.18
CA LEU A 160 -5.69 -10.50 2.96
C LEU A 160 -7.22 -10.32 2.91
N LEU A 161 -7.65 -9.07 2.75
CA LEU A 161 -9.04 -8.68 2.57
C LEU A 161 -9.19 -8.02 1.20
N LEU A 162 -9.80 -8.72 0.27
CA LEU A 162 -10.20 -8.20 -1.04
C LEU A 162 -11.63 -7.67 -0.98
N ASP A 163 -12.01 -6.87 -1.97
CA ASP A 163 -13.34 -6.23 -2.08
C ASP A 163 -13.75 -5.49 -0.78
N THR A 164 -12.74 -4.95 -0.10
CA THR A 164 -12.88 -4.31 1.20
C THR A 164 -12.28 -2.91 1.17
N SER A 165 -13.09 -1.92 1.53
CA SER A 165 -12.68 -0.53 1.50
C SER A 165 -12.37 -0.01 2.90
N LEU A 166 -11.25 0.70 3.03
CA LEU A 166 -10.95 1.46 4.25
C LEU A 166 -11.81 2.72 4.28
N CYS A 167 -12.71 2.81 5.26
CA CYS A 167 -13.64 3.93 5.39
C CYS A 167 -13.15 5.03 6.33
N GLY A 168 -12.27 4.73 7.26
CA GLY A 168 -11.75 5.68 8.21
C GLY A 168 -10.70 5.11 9.14
N ALA A 169 -10.23 5.95 10.05
CA ALA A 169 -9.33 5.54 11.11
C ALA A 169 -9.50 6.43 12.35
N ASP A 170 -9.51 5.80 13.52
CA ASP A 170 -9.49 6.49 14.80
C ASP A 170 -8.04 6.70 15.24
N VAL A 171 -7.75 7.91 15.69
CA VAL A 171 -6.41 8.30 16.15
C VAL A 171 -6.50 8.84 17.57
N SER A 172 -5.74 8.23 18.47
CA SER A 172 -5.54 8.71 19.85
C SER A 172 -4.05 8.89 20.11
N ASP A 173 -3.66 10.02 20.69
CA ASP A 173 -2.27 10.36 21.02
C ASP A 173 -1.27 10.20 19.84
N GLY A 174 -1.73 10.51 18.61
CA GLY A 174 -0.92 10.39 17.42
C GLY A 174 -0.72 8.95 16.91
N LYS A 175 -1.44 7.98 17.45
CA LYS A 175 -1.44 6.58 17.02
C LYS A 175 -2.79 6.19 16.46
N ILE A 176 -2.79 5.37 15.41
CA ILE A 176 -4.00 4.75 14.89
C ILE A 176 -4.38 3.63 15.88
N THR A 177 -5.59 3.69 16.39
CA THR A 177 -6.13 2.73 17.35
C THR A 177 -7.15 1.78 16.72
N ARG A 178 -7.83 2.25 15.66
CA ARG A 178 -8.82 1.47 14.89
C ARG A 178 -8.85 1.97 13.44
N ALA A 179 -9.23 1.11 12.50
CA ALA A 179 -9.44 1.45 11.09
C ALA A 179 -10.55 0.59 10.48
#